data_20c60cc48fc6d0281584e76dd3b770b6
#
_entry.id   20c60cc48fc6d0281584e76dd3b770b6
#
_cell.length_a   1.000
_cell.length_b   1.000
_cell.length_c   1.000
_cell.angle_alpha   90.00
_cell.angle_beta   90.00
_cell.angle_gamma   90.00
#
_symmetry.space_group_name_H-M   'P 1'
#
loop_
_entity.id
_entity.type
_entity.pdbx_description
1 polymer ?
#
loop_
_entity_poly.entity_id
_entity_poly.type
_entity_poly.pdbx_seq_one_letter_code
_entity_poly.pdbx_strand_id
1 'polypeptide(L)'
;MYKDDIEKIRYYSYLNIDSLFHYSRKLEKSENQCVSNTGKSNISSAYYKSGNYTKSEEFALSVLSNIKELNSTCNIDNKLHALSRMFWIKNNERKFDEAFDYLNQKIQLLSNYSEKNKKYIRTIIFNETSLAILKNNLGFHEEAINILKKVIEKYTLLDDEYGNVYDYNLVVNKASSYNVLGESFFALNANSNNDKYLDSTLFYYKKAFDETEKFIPKHENSLSFYHLRVATVLIKRKQYKRALSLVNTFELANKSQDYYFLKSLIYKNLKRSDSSLFYSYKFLNVNKTNPNTEKNKIAIFNILANLYNENNEIDSAFKYSRLALEKLEKLNDSKTEANKTHFLYDFDQIQKINDSILINEVKKKNKLIILFLIFVFLFVVIGYYFFNKEKKKTIVFNKPQKKDYSINLELEQTVLLELEKFEKSKNYLDSTFNINKLAKQLNTNTSYLSSIVNEKKGKTFKQYITELRINYLITIIQKDSKYRKYTIQALGEEIGYTNASSFSRSFKNFTGLTPTNYLNSLK
;
A
#
# COMPACT_ATOMS: atom_id res chain seq x y z
N MET A 1 -38.49 -0.27 15.97
CA MET A 1 -38.29 -1.42 16.86
C MET A 1 -36.80 -1.70 17.15
N TYR A 2 -35.90 -1.69 16.17
CA TYR A 2 -34.48 -2.07 16.38
C TYR A 2 -33.50 -0.91 16.59
N LYS A 3 -33.93 0.37 16.52
CA LYS A 3 -33.04 1.54 16.63
C LYS A 3 -32.34 1.60 17.99
N ASP A 4 -33.07 1.34 19.06
CA ASP A 4 -32.56 1.31 20.44
C ASP A 4 -31.52 0.17 20.64
N ASP A 5 -31.77 -1.03 20.09
CA ASP A 5 -30.82 -2.14 20.17
C ASP A 5 -29.52 -1.85 19.39
N ILE A 6 -29.60 -1.13 18.24
CA ILE A 6 -28.42 -0.69 17.48
C ILE A 6 -27.59 0.34 18.28
N GLU A 7 -28.22 1.29 18.97
CA GLU A 7 -27.56 2.26 19.82
C GLU A 7 -26.88 1.55 21.01
N LYS A 8 -27.55 0.58 21.65
CA LYS A 8 -26.96 -0.25 22.70
C LYS A 8 -25.78 -1.09 22.20
N ILE A 9 -25.85 -1.67 21.01
CA ILE A 9 -24.73 -2.36 20.38
C ILE A 9 -23.53 -1.43 20.21
N ARG A 10 -23.73 -0.21 19.72
CA ARG A 10 -22.66 0.79 19.57
C ARG A 10 -22.03 1.12 20.93
N TYR A 11 -22.85 1.35 21.94
CA TYR A 11 -22.37 1.66 23.31
C TYR A 11 -21.60 0.49 23.91
N TYR A 12 -22.14 -0.73 23.89
CA TYR A 12 -21.53 -1.90 24.53
C TYR A 12 -20.40 -2.53 23.69
N SER A 13 -20.28 -2.16 22.41
CA SER A 13 -19.25 -2.74 21.53
C SER A 13 -17.83 -2.66 22.11
N TYR A 14 -17.55 -1.67 22.95
CA TYR A 14 -16.24 -1.47 23.55
C TYR A 14 -16.20 -1.69 25.08
N LEU A 15 -17.36 -1.72 25.71
CA LEU A 15 -17.45 -1.74 27.17
C LEU A 15 -17.75 -3.13 27.74
N ASN A 16 -18.63 -3.89 27.08
CA ASN A 16 -19.08 -5.17 27.61
C ASN A 16 -19.44 -6.15 26.50
N ILE A 17 -18.65 -7.22 26.40
CA ILE A 17 -18.80 -8.24 25.34
C ILE A 17 -20.12 -9.03 25.52
N ASP A 18 -20.55 -9.33 26.74
CA ASP A 18 -21.77 -10.09 27.00
C ASP A 18 -23.02 -9.30 26.59
N SER A 19 -23.04 -8.00 26.93
CA SER A 19 -24.08 -7.10 26.47
C SER A 19 -24.07 -6.96 24.95
N LEU A 20 -22.90 -6.88 24.32
CA LEU A 20 -22.76 -6.88 22.86
C LEU A 20 -23.38 -8.15 22.25
N PHE A 21 -23.09 -9.32 22.79
CA PHE A 21 -23.72 -10.58 22.35
C PHE A 21 -25.23 -10.54 22.53
N HIS A 22 -25.73 -10.11 23.69
CA HIS A 22 -27.16 -10.07 24.00
C HIS A 22 -27.96 -9.27 22.96
N TYR A 23 -27.56 -8.00 22.73
CA TYR A 23 -28.28 -7.14 21.77
C TYR A 23 -28.08 -7.58 20.31
N SER A 24 -26.89 -8.09 19.96
CA SER A 24 -26.62 -8.58 18.61
C SER A 24 -27.47 -9.81 18.26
N ARG A 25 -27.69 -10.73 19.21
CA ARG A 25 -28.57 -11.88 18.99
C ARG A 25 -30.04 -11.52 18.86
N LYS A 26 -30.49 -10.42 19.44
CA LYS A 26 -31.83 -9.89 19.18
C LYS A 26 -32.00 -9.47 17.73
N LEU A 27 -30.99 -8.76 17.17
CA LEU A 27 -31.02 -8.35 15.76
C LEU A 27 -30.91 -9.55 14.82
N GLU A 28 -30.09 -10.55 15.15
CA GLU A 28 -29.89 -11.76 14.33
C GLU A 28 -31.21 -12.47 14.05
N LYS A 29 -32.13 -12.49 15.01
CA LYS A 29 -33.47 -13.14 14.90
C LYS A 29 -34.48 -12.34 14.08
N SER A 30 -34.13 -11.20 13.55
CA SER A 30 -35.04 -10.37 12.75
C SER A 30 -35.37 -11.04 11.42
N GLU A 31 -36.64 -10.97 11.03
CA GLU A 31 -37.11 -11.39 9.69
C GLU A 31 -36.51 -10.49 8.57
N ASN A 32 -36.19 -9.24 8.91
CA ASN A 32 -35.54 -8.34 7.98
C ASN A 32 -34.06 -8.77 7.80
N GLN A 33 -33.71 -9.24 6.61
CA GLN A 33 -32.41 -9.75 6.25
C GLN A 33 -31.27 -8.77 6.59
N CYS A 34 -31.47 -7.48 6.34
CA CYS A 34 -30.46 -6.48 6.64
C CYS A 34 -30.19 -6.34 8.14
N VAL A 35 -31.25 -6.29 8.95
CA VAL A 35 -31.16 -6.22 10.41
C VAL A 35 -30.52 -7.50 10.96
N SER A 36 -30.92 -8.66 10.44
CA SER A 36 -30.31 -9.95 10.79
C SER A 36 -28.81 -9.98 10.50
N ASN A 37 -28.38 -9.53 9.31
CA ASN A 37 -26.98 -9.42 8.94
C ASN A 37 -26.20 -8.43 9.84
N THR A 38 -26.85 -7.33 10.28
CA THR A 38 -26.26 -6.42 11.28
C THR A 38 -26.02 -7.13 12.61
N GLY A 39 -26.96 -7.94 13.06
CA GLY A 39 -26.82 -8.80 14.23
C GLY A 39 -25.63 -9.75 14.09
N LYS A 40 -25.58 -10.52 12.99
CA LYS A 40 -24.48 -11.47 12.71
C LYS A 40 -23.11 -10.78 12.61
N SER A 41 -23.01 -9.62 11.99
CA SER A 41 -21.79 -8.83 11.90
C SER A 41 -21.25 -8.44 13.28
N ASN A 42 -22.15 -8.07 14.20
CA ASN A 42 -21.77 -7.70 15.58
C ASN A 42 -21.47 -8.92 16.44
N ILE A 43 -22.13 -10.07 16.23
CA ILE A 43 -21.77 -11.35 16.86
C ILE A 43 -20.36 -11.77 16.41
N SER A 44 -20.04 -11.65 15.14
CA SER A 44 -18.68 -11.86 14.63
C SER A 44 -17.66 -10.98 15.34
N SER A 45 -18.00 -9.70 15.57
CA SER A 45 -17.15 -8.77 16.32
C SER A 45 -16.96 -9.19 17.79
N ALA A 46 -18.01 -9.66 18.43
CA ALA A 46 -17.94 -10.13 19.82
C ALA A 46 -17.06 -11.37 19.94
N TYR A 47 -17.19 -12.35 19.05
CA TYR A 47 -16.31 -13.52 18.99
C TYR A 47 -14.84 -13.14 18.72
N TYR A 48 -14.61 -12.20 17.80
CA TYR A 48 -13.25 -11.71 17.57
C TYR A 48 -12.61 -11.12 18.83
N LYS A 49 -13.35 -10.28 19.55
CA LYS A 49 -12.90 -9.66 20.81
C LYS A 49 -12.69 -10.67 21.93
N SER A 50 -13.45 -11.75 21.94
CA SER A 50 -13.25 -12.85 22.90
C SER A 50 -12.11 -13.80 22.51
N GLY A 51 -11.48 -13.60 21.33
CA GLY A 51 -10.40 -14.45 20.81
C GLY A 51 -10.86 -15.73 20.11
N ASN A 52 -12.17 -15.91 19.89
CA ASN A 52 -12.71 -17.04 19.14
C ASN A 52 -12.78 -16.69 17.65
N TYR A 53 -11.63 -16.76 16.96
CA TYR A 53 -11.52 -16.37 15.56
C TYR A 53 -12.32 -17.28 14.62
N THR A 54 -12.41 -18.58 14.93
CA THR A 54 -13.17 -19.55 14.11
C THR A 54 -14.66 -19.18 14.06
N LYS A 55 -15.30 -18.94 15.21
CA LYS A 55 -16.71 -18.51 15.22
C LYS A 55 -16.89 -17.11 14.64
N SER A 56 -15.91 -16.21 14.84
CA SER A 56 -15.93 -14.89 14.24
C SER A 56 -15.93 -14.97 12.70
N GLU A 57 -15.09 -15.84 12.12
CA GLU A 57 -15.02 -16.09 10.69
C GLU A 57 -16.33 -16.67 10.14
N GLU A 58 -16.89 -17.68 10.81
CA GLU A 58 -18.16 -18.30 10.44
C GLU A 58 -19.30 -17.26 10.28
N PHE A 59 -19.46 -16.39 11.29
CA PHE A 59 -20.47 -15.33 11.23
C PHE A 59 -20.17 -14.29 10.15
N ALA A 60 -18.92 -13.91 9.94
CA ALA A 60 -18.55 -12.96 8.88
C ALA A 60 -18.82 -13.54 7.49
N LEU A 61 -18.46 -14.79 7.24
CA LEU A 61 -18.74 -15.50 5.98
C LEU A 61 -20.25 -15.67 5.74
N SER A 62 -21.03 -15.97 6.80
CA SER A 62 -22.49 -16.01 6.69
C SER A 62 -23.09 -14.68 6.24
N VAL A 63 -22.55 -13.54 6.70
CA VAL A 63 -23.00 -12.22 6.21
C VAL A 63 -22.63 -12.02 4.74
N LEU A 64 -21.40 -12.37 4.35
CA LEU A 64 -20.95 -12.23 2.95
C LEU A 64 -21.78 -13.09 1.98
N SER A 65 -22.12 -14.32 2.37
CA SER A 65 -22.94 -15.23 1.55
C SER A 65 -24.40 -14.79 1.42
N ASN A 66 -24.94 -14.12 2.45
CA ASN A 66 -26.32 -13.64 2.46
C ASN A 66 -26.53 -12.39 1.59
N ILE A 67 -25.48 -11.59 1.34
CA ILE A 67 -25.59 -10.34 0.58
C ILE A 67 -25.29 -10.62 -0.89
N LYS A 68 -26.34 -10.91 -1.67
CA LYS A 68 -26.23 -11.11 -3.13
C LYS A 68 -26.18 -9.79 -3.90
N GLU A 69 -26.92 -8.78 -3.45
CA GLU A 69 -27.05 -7.49 -4.11
C GLU A 69 -26.70 -6.32 -3.18
N LEU A 70 -26.10 -5.28 -3.75
CA LEU A 70 -25.71 -4.06 -3.04
C LEU A 70 -26.70 -2.91 -3.27
N ASN A 71 -27.99 -3.24 -3.16
CA ASN A 71 -29.10 -2.34 -3.46
C ASN A 71 -29.47 -1.38 -2.30
N SER A 72 -28.86 -1.53 -1.14
CA SER A 72 -29.12 -0.68 0.03
C SER A 72 -27.85 -0.31 0.78
N THR A 73 -27.85 0.86 1.43
CA THR A 73 -26.74 1.30 2.31
C THR A 73 -26.49 0.30 3.44
N CYS A 74 -27.53 -0.38 3.91
CA CYS A 74 -27.41 -1.39 4.94
C CYS A 74 -26.63 -2.63 4.46
N ASN A 75 -26.89 -3.11 3.24
CA ASN A 75 -26.13 -4.22 2.66
C ASN A 75 -24.67 -3.84 2.43
N ILE A 76 -24.41 -2.60 2.00
CA ILE A 76 -23.06 -2.08 1.82
C ILE A 76 -22.33 -2.04 3.17
N ASP A 77 -22.95 -1.47 4.21
CA ASP A 77 -22.36 -1.36 5.54
C ASP A 77 -22.05 -2.74 6.13
N ASN A 78 -22.99 -3.69 6.03
CA ASN A 78 -22.79 -5.05 6.52
C ASN A 78 -21.69 -5.78 5.75
N LYS A 79 -21.59 -5.61 4.43
CA LYS A 79 -20.51 -6.19 3.63
C LYS A 79 -19.16 -5.60 3.98
N LEU A 80 -19.07 -4.28 4.13
CA LEU A 80 -17.85 -3.59 4.56
C LEU A 80 -17.40 -4.06 5.95
N HIS A 81 -18.34 -4.26 6.86
CA HIS A 81 -18.07 -4.74 8.21
C HIS A 81 -17.55 -6.18 8.21
N ALA A 82 -18.19 -7.06 7.44
CA ALA A 82 -17.78 -8.46 7.32
C ALA A 82 -16.40 -8.59 6.63
N LEU A 83 -16.15 -7.85 5.54
CA LEU A 83 -14.83 -7.80 4.89
C LEU A 83 -13.74 -7.27 5.84
N SER A 84 -14.05 -6.24 6.64
CA SER A 84 -13.12 -5.76 7.68
C SER A 84 -12.82 -6.85 8.70
N ARG A 85 -13.82 -7.63 9.11
CA ARG A 85 -13.64 -8.71 10.07
C ARG A 85 -12.73 -9.80 9.51
N MET A 86 -12.99 -10.22 8.27
CA MET A 86 -12.15 -11.20 7.57
C MET A 86 -10.70 -10.72 7.45
N PHE A 87 -10.49 -9.46 7.04
CA PHE A 87 -9.16 -8.85 7.02
C PHE A 87 -8.43 -9.01 8.38
N TRP A 88 -9.08 -8.64 9.48
CA TRP A 88 -8.44 -8.69 10.79
C TRP A 88 -8.18 -10.13 11.28
N ILE A 89 -9.07 -11.07 10.98
CA ILE A 89 -8.88 -12.49 11.30
C ILE A 89 -7.66 -13.00 10.55
N LYS A 90 -7.61 -12.82 9.22
CA LYS A 90 -6.52 -13.33 8.37
C LYS A 90 -5.18 -12.64 8.67
N ASN A 91 -5.19 -11.35 8.93
CA ASN A 91 -3.99 -10.63 9.37
C ASN A 91 -3.47 -11.16 10.73
N ASN A 92 -4.37 -11.49 11.68
CA ASN A 92 -3.98 -12.08 12.95
C ASN A 92 -3.46 -13.52 12.80
N GLU A 93 -4.03 -14.31 11.89
CA GLU A 93 -3.54 -15.65 11.55
C GLU A 93 -2.25 -15.63 10.72
N ARG A 94 -1.76 -14.43 10.35
CA ARG A 94 -0.62 -14.20 9.44
C ARG A 94 -0.79 -14.77 8.04
N LYS A 95 -2.01 -14.98 7.64
CA LYS A 95 -2.41 -15.27 6.26
C LYS A 95 -2.54 -13.95 5.50
N PHE A 96 -1.38 -13.32 5.25
CA PHE A 96 -1.33 -11.94 4.76
C PHE A 96 -1.86 -11.78 3.34
N ASP A 97 -1.74 -12.82 2.51
CA ASP A 97 -2.34 -12.92 1.18
C ASP A 97 -3.87 -12.86 1.25
N GLU A 98 -4.50 -13.72 2.08
CA GLU A 98 -5.95 -13.71 2.28
C GLU A 98 -6.41 -12.36 2.91
N ALA A 99 -5.65 -11.84 3.88
CA ALA A 99 -5.95 -10.53 4.48
C ALA A 99 -5.95 -9.41 3.43
N PHE A 100 -4.98 -9.46 2.53
CA PHE A 100 -4.85 -8.51 1.45
C PHE A 100 -6.04 -8.57 0.49
N ASP A 101 -6.48 -9.77 0.12
CA ASP A 101 -7.64 -9.97 -0.75
C ASP A 101 -8.93 -9.37 -0.15
N TYR A 102 -9.18 -9.58 1.14
CA TYR A 102 -10.33 -8.98 1.81
C TYR A 102 -10.24 -7.46 1.91
N LEU A 103 -9.04 -6.91 2.13
CA LEU A 103 -8.82 -5.47 2.12
C LEU A 103 -9.07 -4.87 0.73
N ASN A 104 -8.57 -5.55 -0.32
CA ASN A 104 -8.76 -5.12 -1.70
C ASN A 104 -10.24 -5.13 -2.10
N GLN A 105 -10.99 -6.19 -1.79
CA GLN A 105 -12.44 -6.24 -2.01
C GLN A 105 -13.15 -5.06 -1.32
N LYS A 106 -12.73 -4.71 -0.11
CA LYS A 106 -13.29 -3.59 0.64
C LYS A 106 -12.97 -2.24 -0.01
N ILE A 107 -11.74 -2.05 -0.50
CA ILE A 107 -11.32 -0.83 -1.22
C ILE A 107 -12.11 -0.70 -2.52
N GLN A 108 -12.23 -1.77 -3.31
CA GLN A 108 -13.01 -1.80 -4.55
C GLN A 108 -14.48 -1.48 -4.31
N LEU A 109 -15.08 -2.05 -3.26
CA LEU A 109 -16.46 -1.74 -2.90
C LEU A 109 -16.63 -0.25 -2.58
N LEU A 110 -15.71 0.35 -1.85
CA LEU A 110 -15.75 1.77 -1.48
C LEU A 110 -15.50 2.69 -2.67
N SER A 111 -14.64 2.33 -3.62
CA SER A 111 -14.36 3.15 -4.80
C SER A 111 -15.61 3.42 -5.65
N ASN A 112 -16.55 2.50 -5.65
CA ASN A 112 -17.82 2.65 -6.36
C ASN A 112 -18.83 3.60 -5.67
N TYR A 113 -18.62 3.89 -4.37
CA TYR A 113 -19.57 4.66 -3.56
C TYR A 113 -18.98 5.94 -2.94
N SER A 114 -17.66 6.10 -2.92
CA SER A 114 -16.96 7.15 -2.16
C SER A 114 -17.23 8.57 -2.66
N GLU A 115 -17.44 8.76 -3.96
CA GLU A 115 -17.64 10.10 -4.54
C GLU A 115 -18.96 10.76 -4.13
N LYS A 116 -19.92 9.98 -3.63
CA LYS A 116 -21.29 10.44 -3.36
C LYS A 116 -21.65 10.52 -1.88
N ASN A 117 -20.84 9.99 -0.97
CA ASN A 117 -21.26 9.87 0.43
C ASN A 117 -20.12 10.11 1.44
N LYS A 118 -20.11 11.30 2.04
CA LYS A 118 -19.18 11.71 3.12
C LYS A 118 -19.10 10.69 4.29
N LYS A 119 -20.11 9.86 4.47
CA LYS A 119 -20.18 8.79 5.48
C LYS A 119 -19.00 7.81 5.38
N TYR A 120 -18.50 7.53 4.19
CA TYR A 120 -17.45 6.53 3.97
C TYR A 120 -16.02 7.07 4.05
N ILE A 121 -15.81 8.38 4.17
CA ILE A 121 -14.48 8.99 4.26
C ILE A 121 -13.66 8.36 5.40
N ARG A 122 -14.26 8.20 6.58
CA ARG A 122 -13.59 7.56 7.73
C ARG A 122 -13.20 6.10 7.45
N THR A 123 -14.05 5.38 6.72
CA THR A 123 -13.77 3.97 6.35
C THR A 123 -12.64 3.89 5.32
N ILE A 124 -12.54 4.87 4.41
CA ILE A 124 -11.45 4.97 3.43
C ILE A 124 -10.12 5.21 4.15
N ILE A 125 -10.08 6.19 5.07
CA ILE A 125 -8.87 6.48 5.87
C ILE A 125 -8.47 5.26 6.70
N PHE A 126 -9.44 4.55 7.28
CA PHE A 126 -9.18 3.31 8.02
C PHE A 126 -8.63 2.19 7.13
N ASN A 127 -9.05 2.10 5.86
CA ASN A 127 -8.48 1.14 4.91
C ASN A 127 -7.01 1.45 4.60
N GLU A 128 -6.66 2.74 4.47
CA GLU A 128 -5.25 3.14 4.30
C GLU A 128 -4.42 2.77 5.54
N THR A 129 -4.98 2.94 6.75
CA THR A 129 -4.34 2.45 7.99
C THR A 129 -4.18 0.92 7.95
N SER A 130 -5.19 0.19 7.52
CA SER A 130 -5.14 -1.28 7.41
C SER A 130 -4.08 -1.74 6.41
N LEU A 131 -3.95 -1.05 5.27
CA LEU A 131 -2.90 -1.31 4.29
C LEU A 131 -1.50 -1.05 4.88
N ALA A 132 -1.33 0.05 5.62
CA ALA A 132 -0.07 0.36 6.27
C ALA A 132 0.31 -0.69 7.35
N ILE A 133 -0.67 -1.20 8.10
CA ILE A 133 -0.47 -2.29 9.06
C ILE A 133 0.03 -3.54 8.34
N LEU A 134 -0.60 -3.90 7.23
CA LEU A 134 -0.20 -5.06 6.44
C LEU A 134 1.22 -4.89 5.88
N LYS A 135 1.51 -3.74 5.26
CA LYS A 135 2.86 -3.41 4.77
C LYS A 135 3.91 -3.47 5.88
N ASN A 136 3.61 -2.94 7.07
CA ASN A 136 4.51 -3.01 8.22
C ASN A 136 4.76 -4.47 8.67
N ASN A 137 3.72 -5.31 8.69
CA ASN A 137 3.85 -6.73 9.04
C ASN A 137 4.71 -7.52 8.04
N LEU A 138 4.68 -7.12 6.76
CA LEU A 138 5.48 -7.69 5.68
C LEU A 138 6.94 -7.19 5.68
N GLY A 139 7.24 -6.10 6.40
CA GLY A 139 8.59 -5.51 6.48
C GLY A 139 8.78 -4.27 5.60
N PHE A 140 7.75 -3.78 4.91
CA PHE A 140 7.78 -2.55 4.11
C PHE A 140 7.56 -1.31 5.01
N HIS A 141 8.47 -1.12 5.96
CA HIS A 141 8.31 -0.13 7.04
C HIS A 141 8.28 1.32 6.54
N GLU A 142 9.11 1.66 5.55
CA GLU A 142 9.15 3.02 4.97
C GLU A 142 7.86 3.37 4.23
N GLU A 143 7.29 2.41 3.49
CA GLU A 143 6.02 2.60 2.81
C GLU A 143 4.88 2.76 3.81
N ALA A 144 4.86 1.95 4.87
CA ALA A 144 3.89 2.07 5.95
C ALA A 144 3.97 3.46 6.62
N ILE A 145 5.16 3.98 6.89
CA ILE A 145 5.39 5.33 7.43
C ILE A 145 4.81 6.39 6.49
N ASN A 146 5.08 6.29 5.19
CA ASN A 146 4.61 7.27 4.21
C ASN A 146 3.08 7.30 4.12
N ILE A 147 2.43 6.14 4.14
CA ILE A 147 0.96 6.04 4.16
C ILE A 147 0.42 6.65 5.45
N LEU A 148 0.96 6.26 6.61
CA LEU A 148 0.43 6.68 7.91
C LEU A 148 0.60 8.17 8.19
N LYS A 149 1.65 8.81 7.70
CA LYS A 149 1.78 10.28 7.78
C LYS A 149 0.63 10.97 7.07
N LYS A 150 0.29 10.55 5.84
CA LYS A 150 -0.86 11.08 5.10
C LYS A 150 -2.19 10.78 5.79
N VAL A 151 -2.33 9.59 6.38
CA VAL A 151 -3.51 9.19 7.15
C VAL A 151 -3.72 10.13 8.34
N ILE A 152 -2.67 10.46 9.07
CA ILE A 152 -2.76 11.36 10.23
C ILE A 152 -3.15 12.78 9.81
N GLU A 153 -2.60 13.29 8.70
CA GLU A 153 -3.02 14.56 8.13
C GLU A 153 -4.53 14.56 7.81
N LYS A 154 -5.04 13.49 7.18
CA LYS A 154 -6.48 13.33 6.92
C LYS A 154 -7.32 13.29 8.19
N TYR A 155 -6.86 12.61 9.25
CA TYR A 155 -7.55 12.61 10.55
C TYR A 155 -7.59 14.00 11.18
N THR A 156 -6.53 14.78 11.06
CA THR A 156 -6.48 16.15 11.57
C THR A 156 -7.50 17.04 10.86
N LEU A 157 -7.59 16.93 9.53
CA LEU A 157 -8.60 17.67 8.75
C LEU A 157 -10.04 17.26 9.12
N LEU A 158 -10.27 15.99 9.45
CA LEU A 158 -11.59 15.53 9.93
C LEU A 158 -11.92 16.07 11.32
N ASP A 159 -10.96 16.15 12.23
CA ASP A 159 -11.15 16.75 13.55
C ASP A 159 -11.58 18.23 13.43
N ASP A 160 -10.98 18.97 12.50
CA ASP A 160 -11.31 20.37 12.22
C ASP A 160 -12.71 20.54 11.58
N GLU A 161 -13.11 19.63 10.67
CA GLU A 161 -14.39 19.72 9.93
C GLU A 161 -15.60 19.32 10.80
N TYR A 162 -15.44 18.34 11.69
CA TYR A 162 -16.57 17.76 12.46
C TYR A 162 -16.67 18.31 13.89
N GLY A 163 -15.76 19.21 14.28
CA GLY A 163 -15.75 19.81 15.60
C GLY A 163 -15.58 18.81 16.73
N ASN A 164 -15.93 19.23 17.95
CA ASN A 164 -15.77 18.42 19.18
C ASN A 164 -16.75 17.24 19.32
N VAL A 165 -17.28 16.67 18.24
CA VAL A 165 -18.12 15.49 18.32
C VAL A 165 -17.24 14.28 18.62
N TYR A 166 -17.32 13.80 19.86
CA TYR A 166 -16.64 12.60 20.29
C TYR A 166 -17.07 11.39 19.42
N ASP A 167 -16.12 10.85 18.65
CA ASP A 167 -16.30 9.61 17.90
C ASP A 167 -15.25 8.60 18.34
N TYR A 168 -15.70 7.61 19.09
CA TYR A 168 -14.84 6.55 19.61
C TYR A 168 -14.00 5.87 18.50
N ASN A 169 -14.61 5.56 17.36
CA ASN A 169 -13.91 4.90 16.26
C ASN A 169 -12.80 5.79 15.67
N LEU A 170 -13.04 7.10 15.59
CA LEU A 170 -12.04 8.04 15.11
C LEU A 170 -10.82 8.05 16.03
N VAL A 171 -11.06 8.14 17.34
CA VAL A 171 -9.99 8.13 18.37
C VAL A 171 -9.20 6.82 18.33
N VAL A 172 -9.90 5.67 18.27
CA VAL A 172 -9.25 4.34 18.18
C VAL A 172 -8.38 4.24 16.92
N ASN A 173 -8.90 4.65 15.78
CA ASN A 173 -8.19 4.54 14.52
C ASN A 173 -6.97 5.47 14.46
N LYS A 174 -7.08 6.67 15.01
CA LYS A 174 -5.98 7.63 15.10
C LYS A 174 -4.89 7.13 16.05
N ALA A 175 -5.27 6.63 17.23
CA ALA A 175 -4.34 6.01 18.17
C ALA A 175 -3.63 4.79 17.56
N SER A 176 -4.37 3.94 16.85
CA SER A 176 -3.81 2.79 16.12
C SER A 176 -2.80 3.24 15.04
N SER A 177 -3.11 4.30 14.29
CA SER A 177 -2.20 4.82 13.26
C SER A 177 -0.89 5.34 13.86
N TYR A 178 -0.97 6.06 14.98
CA TYR A 178 0.23 6.47 15.71
C TYR A 178 1.04 5.28 16.25
N ASN A 179 0.36 4.26 16.78
CA ASN A 179 1.04 3.05 17.25
C ASN A 179 1.81 2.35 16.13
N VAL A 180 1.18 2.17 14.96
CA VAL A 180 1.83 1.51 13.82
C VAL A 180 2.98 2.34 13.28
N LEU A 181 2.89 3.68 13.30
CA LEU A 181 4.04 4.55 13.02
C LEU A 181 5.20 4.28 13.98
N GLY A 182 4.92 4.20 15.28
CA GLY A 182 5.91 3.85 16.28
C GLY A 182 6.53 2.47 16.02
N GLU A 183 5.72 1.46 15.71
CA GLU A 183 6.18 0.11 15.37
C GLU A 183 7.07 0.09 14.12
N SER A 184 6.72 0.87 13.09
CA SER A 184 7.51 0.96 11.86
C SER A 184 8.88 1.60 12.10
N PHE A 185 8.95 2.68 12.88
CA PHE A 185 10.22 3.28 13.28
C PHE A 185 11.04 2.36 14.21
N PHE A 186 10.39 1.63 15.11
CA PHE A 186 11.05 0.64 15.97
C PHE A 186 11.71 -0.47 15.14
N ALA A 187 11.03 -0.94 14.10
CA ALA A 187 11.56 -1.95 13.18
C ALA A 187 12.75 -1.42 12.35
N LEU A 188 12.69 -0.18 11.88
CA LEU A 188 13.81 0.47 11.18
C LEU A 188 15.03 0.64 12.09
N ASN A 189 14.82 0.92 13.38
CA ASN A 189 15.93 0.94 14.34
C ASN A 189 16.61 -0.43 14.47
N ALA A 190 15.84 -1.52 14.45
CA ALA A 190 16.40 -2.88 14.53
C ALA A 190 17.35 -3.19 13.36
N ASN A 191 17.08 -2.61 12.17
CA ASN A 191 17.88 -2.83 10.96
C ASN A 191 19.09 -1.89 10.86
N SER A 192 19.01 -0.67 11.40
CA SER A 192 20.04 0.39 11.21
C SER A 192 20.77 0.79 12.47
N ASN A 193 20.28 0.37 13.63
CA ASN A 193 20.78 0.76 14.97
C ASN A 193 20.89 2.29 15.17
N ASN A 194 19.96 3.06 14.56
CA ASN A 194 19.95 4.51 14.59
C ASN A 194 18.99 5.02 15.68
N ASP A 195 19.53 5.66 16.70
CA ASP A 195 18.78 6.16 17.86
C ASP A 195 17.68 7.19 17.51
N LYS A 196 17.81 7.92 16.39
CA LYS A 196 16.76 8.83 15.90
C LYS A 196 15.43 8.09 15.65
N TYR A 197 15.49 6.83 15.22
CA TYR A 197 14.28 6.03 15.05
C TYR A 197 13.63 5.67 16.39
N LEU A 198 14.41 5.48 17.46
CA LEU A 198 13.87 5.29 18.82
C LEU A 198 13.20 6.56 19.37
N ASP A 199 13.71 7.74 19.02
CA ASP A 199 13.06 9.00 19.39
C ASP A 199 11.71 9.15 18.67
N SER A 200 11.67 8.87 17.37
CA SER A 200 10.42 8.83 16.60
C SER A 200 9.45 7.78 17.15
N THR A 201 9.94 6.59 17.48
CA THR A 201 9.12 5.52 18.10
C THR A 201 8.48 6.01 19.40
N LEU A 202 9.28 6.59 20.29
CA LEU A 202 8.79 7.10 21.58
C LEU A 202 7.75 8.22 21.40
N PHE A 203 8.02 9.13 20.46
CA PHE A 203 7.10 10.22 20.14
C PHE A 203 5.73 9.69 19.70
N TYR A 204 5.70 8.75 18.75
CA TYR A 204 4.44 8.24 18.22
C TYR A 204 3.72 7.32 19.20
N TYR A 205 4.42 6.53 20.04
CA TYR A 205 3.77 5.75 21.09
C TYR A 205 3.13 6.64 22.17
N LYS A 206 3.75 7.78 22.51
CA LYS A 206 3.14 8.76 23.39
C LYS A 206 1.91 9.40 22.74
N LYS A 207 1.98 9.76 21.46
CA LYS A 207 0.80 10.27 20.72
C LYS A 207 -0.35 9.27 20.71
N ALA A 208 -0.08 7.98 20.54
CA ALA A 208 -1.10 6.95 20.62
C ALA A 208 -1.74 6.88 22.02
N PHE A 209 -0.94 7.00 23.08
CA PHE A 209 -1.41 7.07 24.45
C PHE A 209 -2.27 8.31 24.68
N ASP A 210 -1.80 9.52 24.29
CA ASP A 210 -2.52 10.79 24.45
C ASP A 210 -3.89 10.75 23.74
N GLU A 211 -4.00 10.11 22.57
CA GLU A 211 -5.29 9.90 21.89
C GLU A 211 -6.23 9.02 22.72
N THR A 212 -5.72 7.96 23.36
CA THR A 212 -6.57 7.05 24.16
C THR A 212 -7.05 7.68 25.47
N GLU A 213 -6.35 8.68 25.99
CA GLU A 213 -6.81 9.44 27.16
C GLU A 213 -8.11 10.22 26.89
N LYS A 214 -8.43 10.48 25.62
CA LYS A 214 -9.67 11.13 25.21
C LYS A 214 -10.90 10.23 25.30
N PHE A 215 -10.74 8.92 25.56
CA PHE A 215 -11.89 8.01 25.68
C PHE A 215 -12.79 8.35 26.85
N ILE A 216 -14.10 8.37 26.60
CA ILE A 216 -15.13 8.56 27.61
C ILE A 216 -16.17 7.42 27.48
N PRO A 217 -16.34 6.54 28.47
CA PRO A 217 -15.52 6.38 29.68
C PRO A 217 -14.10 5.87 29.37
N LYS A 218 -13.14 6.14 30.26
CA LYS A 218 -11.75 5.71 30.08
C LYS A 218 -11.66 4.19 29.90
N HIS A 219 -10.92 3.77 28.88
CA HIS A 219 -10.72 2.36 28.54
C HIS A 219 -9.33 1.90 29.01
N GLU A 220 -9.25 1.42 30.27
CA GLU A 220 -7.97 1.07 30.93
C GLU A 220 -7.12 0.08 30.13
N ASN A 221 -7.73 -0.90 29.47
CA ASN A 221 -7.00 -1.86 28.65
C ASN A 221 -6.26 -1.21 27.48
N SER A 222 -6.87 -0.21 26.83
CA SER A 222 -6.22 0.52 25.72
C SER A 222 -5.12 1.44 26.22
N LEU A 223 -5.36 2.15 27.31
CA LEU A 223 -4.35 3.00 27.96
C LEU A 223 -3.12 2.19 28.33
N SER A 224 -3.34 1.06 28.99
CA SER A 224 -2.30 0.15 29.37
C SER A 224 -1.53 -0.42 28.17
N PHE A 225 -2.23 -0.83 27.10
CA PHE A 225 -1.60 -1.34 25.89
C PHE A 225 -0.58 -0.33 25.31
N TYR A 226 -0.98 0.93 25.12
CA TYR A 226 -0.07 1.94 24.56
C TYR A 226 1.03 2.35 25.54
N HIS A 227 0.75 2.32 26.84
CA HIS A 227 1.76 2.56 27.88
C HIS A 227 2.86 1.50 27.87
N LEU A 228 2.50 0.22 27.69
CA LEU A 228 3.47 -0.88 27.56
C LEU A 228 4.35 -0.72 26.31
N ARG A 229 3.85 -0.09 25.23
CA ARG A 229 4.66 0.24 24.05
C ARG A 229 5.81 1.20 24.37
N VAL A 230 5.59 2.16 25.27
CA VAL A 230 6.67 3.04 25.75
C VAL A 230 7.74 2.24 26.50
N ALA A 231 7.34 1.24 27.30
CA ALA A 231 8.29 0.37 28.00
C ALA A 231 9.21 -0.41 27.05
N THR A 232 8.73 -0.80 25.85
CA THR A 232 9.59 -1.47 24.86
C THR A 232 10.77 -0.60 24.41
N VAL A 233 10.54 0.71 24.26
CA VAL A 233 11.61 1.67 23.91
C VAL A 233 12.62 1.82 25.04
N LEU A 234 12.13 1.89 26.29
CA LEU A 234 13.01 1.95 27.47
C LEU A 234 13.89 0.71 27.60
N ILE A 235 13.36 -0.48 27.30
CA ILE A 235 14.11 -1.74 27.28
C ILE A 235 15.18 -1.68 26.19
N LYS A 236 14.85 -1.24 24.99
CA LYS A 236 15.80 -1.11 23.88
C LYS A 236 16.94 -0.13 24.23
N ARG A 237 16.63 0.93 24.97
CA ARG A 237 17.60 1.88 25.54
C ARG A 237 18.33 1.38 26.79
N LYS A 238 18.15 0.09 27.18
CA LYS A 238 18.75 -0.53 28.36
C LYS A 238 18.36 0.15 29.70
N GLN A 239 17.25 0.91 29.71
CA GLN A 239 16.73 1.58 30.91
C GLN A 239 15.78 0.67 31.69
N TYR A 240 16.27 -0.51 32.08
CA TYR A 240 15.45 -1.61 32.62
C TYR A 240 14.70 -1.27 33.89
N LYS A 241 15.31 -0.50 34.83
CA LYS A 241 14.64 -0.09 36.07
C LYS A 241 13.45 0.84 35.80
N ARG A 242 13.63 1.80 34.87
CA ARG A 242 12.54 2.70 34.45
C ARG A 242 11.44 1.94 33.71
N ALA A 243 11.81 0.99 32.85
CA ALA A 243 10.86 0.13 32.16
C ALA A 243 10.04 -0.70 33.15
N LEU A 244 10.68 -1.26 34.20
CA LEU A 244 10.00 -2.04 35.24
C LEU A 244 9.00 -1.18 36.03
N SER A 245 9.42 0.02 36.44
CA SER A 245 8.52 0.97 37.13
C SER A 245 7.30 1.29 36.26
N LEU A 246 7.53 1.57 34.97
CA LEU A 246 6.46 1.89 34.05
C LEU A 246 5.48 0.71 33.85
N VAL A 247 5.99 -0.51 33.65
CA VAL A 247 5.16 -1.72 33.49
C VAL A 247 4.32 -2.00 34.75
N ASN A 248 4.82 -1.67 35.93
CA ASN A 248 4.09 -1.87 37.19
C ASN A 248 2.95 -0.86 37.44
N THR A 249 2.95 0.28 36.74
CA THR A 249 1.90 1.33 36.95
C THR A 249 0.48 0.81 36.65
N PHE A 250 0.34 -0.17 35.76
CA PHE A 250 -0.95 -0.76 35.38
C PHE A 250 -1.10 -2.22 35.80
N GLU A 251 -0.44 -2.65 36.87
CA GLU A 251 -0.40 -4.05 37.31
C GLU A 251 -1.78 -4.67 37.56
N LEU A 252 -2.74 -3.88 38.08
CA LEU A 252 -4.10 -4.33 38.36
C LEU A 252 -4.95 -4.52 37.10
N ALA A 253 -4.68 -3.76 36.03
CA ALA A 253 -5.43 -3.83 34.77
C ALA A 253 -4.87 -4.86 33.78
N ASN A 254 -3.65 -5.38 33.99
CA ASN A 254 -2.91 -6.07 32.93
C ASN A 254 -2.26 -7.38 33.33
N LYS A 255 -3.05 -8.42 33.28
CA LYS A 255 -2.54 -9.78 33.12
C LYS A 255 -2.47 -10.17 31.63
N SER A 256 -2.10 -9.21 30.75
CA SER A 256 -1.97 -9.45 29.30
C SER A 256 -0.67 -10.21 28.98
N GLN A 257 -0.66 -10.91 27.85
CA GLN A 257 0.57 -11.56 27.37
C GLN A 257 1.72 -10.56 27.21
N ASP A 258 1.47 -9.35 26.70
CA ASP A 258 2.51 -8.31 26.54
C ASP A 258 3.11 -7.88 27.88
N TYR A 259 2.31 -7.76 28.93
CA TYR A 259 2.79 -7.47 30.27
C TYR A 259 3.76 -8.55 30.78
N TYR A 260 3.38 -9.83 30.66
CA TYR A 260 4.25 -10.92 31.09
C TYR A 260 5.52 -11.02 30.25
N PHE A 261 5.41 -10.80 28.94
CA PHE A 261 6.55 -10.75 28.04
C PHE A 261 7.56 -9.68 28.45
N LEU A 262 7.10 -8.44 28.67
CA LEU A 262 7.98 -7.34 29.06
C LEU A 262 8.63 -7.59 30.41
N LYS A 263 7.89 -8.10 31.39
CA LYS A 263 8.47 -8.46 32.70
C LYS A 263 9.54 -9.54 32.56
N SER A 264 9.27 -10.62 31.81
CA SER A 264 10.27 -11.65 31.54
C SER A 264 11.55 -11.06 30.96
N LEU A 265 11.41 -10.23 29.91
CA LEU A 265 12.54 -9.60 29.23
C LEU A 265 13.32 -8.63 30.15
N ILE A 266 12.61 -7.82 30.95
CA ILE A 266 13.22 -6.89 31.89
C ILE A 266 14.02 -7.66 32.96
N TYR A 267 13.43 -8.70 33.59
CA TYR A 267 14.09 -9.46 34.64
C TYR A 267 15.31 -10.25 34.09
N LYS A 268 15.24 -10.80 32.88
CA LYS A 268 16.41 -11.38 32.22
C LYS A 268 17.56 -10.39 32.15
N ASN A 269 17.30 -9.16 31.69
CA ASN A 269 18.33 -8.14 31.54
C ASN A 269 18.82 -7.58 32.89
N LEU A 270 18.00 -7.68 33.95
CA LEU A 270 18.41 -7.37 35.32
C LEU A 270 19.11 -8.54 36.03
N LYS A 271 19.39 -9.65 35.30
CA LYS A 271 20.01 -10.88 35.82
C LYS A 271 19.24 -11.51 37.00
N ARG A 272 17.89 -11.44 36.97
CA ARG A 272 16.99 -12.06 37.92
C ARG A 272 16.32 -13.29 37.28
N SER A 273 17.07 -14.39 37.21
CA SER A 273 16.70 -15.61 36.46
C SER A 273 15.37 -16.20 36.91
N ASP A 274 15.13 -16.35 38.22
CA ASP A 274 13.88 -16.91 38.75
C ASP A 274 12.65 -16.09 38.37
N SER A 275 12.75 -14.75 38.46
CA SER A 275 11.66 -13.86 38.05
C SER A 275 11.43 -13.93 36.56
N SER A 276 12.49 -14.01 35.77
CA SER A 276 12.38 -14.14 34.31
C SER A 276 11.70 -15.45 33.91
N LEU A 277 12.09 -16.57 34.52
CA LEU A 277 11.44 -17.88 34.34
C LEU A 277 9.95 -17.82 34.71
N PHE A 278 9.63 -17.29 35.89
CA PHE A 278 8.25 -17.15 36.34
C PHE A 278 7.37 -16.40 35.36
N TYR A 279 7.81 -15.24 34.86
CA TYR A 279 7.03 -14.44 33.93
C TYR A 279 7.01 -15.04 32.52
N SER A 280 8.06 -15.77 32.08
CA SER A 280 8.06 -16.54 30.84
C SER A 280 6.96 -17.61 30.84
N TYR A 281 6.83 -18.36 31.94
CA TYR A 281 5.76 -19.34 32.06
C TYR A 281 4.37 -18.72 32.20
N LYS A 282 4.25 -17.58 32.90
CA LYS A 282 2.99 -16.83 32.91
C LYS A 282 2.57 -16.40 31.52
N PHE A 283 3.52 -15.95 30.68
CA PHE A 283 3.24 -15.63 29.27
C PHE A 283 2.72 -16.84 28.48
N LEU A 284 3.35 -18.01 28.63
CA LEU A 284 2.95 -19.24 27.91
C LEU A 284 1.59 -19.79 28.37
N ASN A 285 1.23 -19.59 29.65
CA ASN A 285 0.00 -20.11 30.27
C ASN A 285 -1.21 -19.20 30.08
N VAL A 286 -1.11 -18.07 29.36
CA VAL A 286 -2.28 -17.26 29.04
C VAL A 286 -3.12 -17.99 27.99
N ASN A 287 -4.34 -18.40 28.38
CA ASN A 287 -5.26 -19.15 27.52
C ASN A 287 -5.77 -18.39 26.28
N LYS A 288 -5.62 -17.08 26.24
CA LYS A 288 -5.96 -16.25 25.07
C LYS A 288 -4.72 -16.10 24.18
N THR A 289 -4.61 -16.96 23.19
CA THR A 289 -3.56 -16.82 22.17
C THR A 289 -3.90 -15.66 21.24
N ASN A 290 -3.19 -14.56 21.38
CA ASN A 290 -3.18 -13.52 20.37
C ASN A 290 -2.13 -13.88 19.29
N PRO A 291 -2.52 -14.11 18.03
CA PRO A 291 -1.57 -14.43 16.97
C PRO A 291 -0.45 -13.41 16.76
N ASN A 292 -0.70 -12.14 17.13
CA ASN A 292 0.32 -11.09 17.09
C ASN A 292 1.46 -11.32 18.11
N THR A 293 1.30 -12.25 19.04
CA THR A 293 2.33 -12.61 20.04
C THR A 293 3.31 -13.68 19.55
N GLU A 294 3.22 -14.18 18.32
CA GLU A 294 4.12 -15.24 17.82
C GLU A 294 5.61 -14.79 17.85
N LYS A 295 5.90 -13.54 17.51
CA LYS A 295 7.27 -13.00 17.69
C LYS A 295 7.69 -12.98 19.15
N ASN A 296 6.78 -12.65 20.06
CA ASN A 296 7.03 -12.66 21.50
C ASN A 296 7.22 -14.09 22.02
N LYS A 297 6.50 -15.10 21.48
CA LYS A 297 6.71 -16.52 21.80
C LYS A 297 8.10 -16.99 21.43
N ILE A 298 8.58 -16.64 20.21
CA ILE A 298 9.95 -16.93 19.79
C ILE A 298 10.95 -16.33 20.78
N ALA A 299 10.76 -15.06 21.15
CA ALA A 299 11.63 -14.39 22.11
C ALA A 299 11.57 -15.06 23.50
N ILE A 300 10.40 -15.46 23.97
CA ILE A 300 10.25 -16.20 25.26
C ILE A 300 10.94 -17.56 25.20
N PHE A 301 10.80 -18.33 24.11
CA PHE A 301 11.50 -19.59 23.97
C PHE A 301 13.02 -19.41 23.98
N ASN A 302 13.54 -18.37 23.33
CA ASN A 302 14.95 -18.02 23.39
C ASN A 302 15.40 -17.58 24.81
N ILE A 303 14.55 -16.86 25.55
CA ILE A 303 14.81 -16.52 26.95
C ILE A 303 14.90 -17.79 27.79
N LEU A 304 13.94 -18.70 27.68
CA LEU A 304 13.93 -19.97 28.40
C LEU A 304 15.13 -20.83 28.05
N ALA A 305 15.44 -20.98 26.74
CA ALA A 305 16.62 -21.72 26.31
C ALA A 305 17.91 -21.20 26.94
N ASN A 306 18.11 -19.88 26.97
CA ASN A 306 19.29 -19.29 27.56
C ASN A 306 19.36 -19.47 29.08
N LEU A 307 18.23 -19.27 29.80
CA LEU A 307 18.17 -19.46 31.25
C LEU A 307 18.43 -20.91 31.66
N TYR A 308 17.87 -21.87 30.92
CA TYR A 308 18.16 -23.29 31.19
C TYR A 308 19.60 -23.67 30.87
N ASN A 309 20.16 -23.10 29.80
CA ASN A 309 21.60 -23.32 29.49
C ASN A 309 22.52 -22.71 30.58
N GLU A 310 22.20 -21.52 31.09
CA GLU A 310 22.91 -20.91 32.21
C GLU A 310 22.85 -21.77 33.49
N ASN A 311 21.75 -22.52 33.69
CA ASN A 311 21.55 -23.45 34.79
C ASN A 311 22.11 -24.88 34.53
N ASN A 312 22.77 -25.12 33.38
CA ASN A 312 23.25 -26.45 32.94
C ASN A 312 22.15 -27.50 32.69
N GLU A 313 20.89 -27.06 32.48
CA GLU A 313 19.77 -27.93 32.13
C GLU A 313 19.65 -28.09 30.58
N ILE A 314 20.57 -28.88 30.01
CA ILE A 314 20.81 -28.95 28.55
C ILE A 314 19.57 -29.43 27.79
N ASP A 315 18.83 -30.43 28.29
CA ASP A 315 17.64 -30.97 27.62
C ASP A 315 16.53 -29.92 27.51
N SER A 316 16.31 -29.15 28.57
CA SER A 316 15.35 -28.04 28.59
C SER A 316 15.78 -26.93 27.65
N ALA A 317 17.06 -26.57 27.63
CA ALA A 317 17.62 -25.57 26.72
C ALA A 317 17.43 -25.99 25.26
N PHE A 318 17.73 -27.24 24.91
CA PHE A 318 17.54 -27.79 23.57
C PHE A 318 16.06 -27.78 23.14
N LYS A 319 15.15 -28.22 24.03
CA LYS A 319 13.71 -28.21 23.80
C LYS A 319 13.21 -26.82 23.38
N TYR A 320 13.54 -25.77 24.15
CA TYR A 320 13.06 -24.42 23.87
C TYR A 320 13.74 -23.78 22.66
N SER A 321 15.02 -24.11 22.39
CA SER A 321 15.70 -23.68 21.16
C SER A 321 15.01 -24.25 19.93
N ARG A 322 14.64 -25.55 19.95
CA ARG A 322 13.90 -26.19 18.85
C ARG A 322 12.53 -25.54 18.62
N LEU A 323 11.77 -25.29 19.70
CA LEU A 323 10.48 -24.62 19.60
C LEU A 323 10.59 -23.20 19.03
N ALA A 324 11.66 -22.47 19.36
CA ALA A 324 11.91 -21.15 18.79
C ALA A 324 12.18 -21.23 17.27
N LEU A 325 12.99 -22.22 16.84
CA LEU A 325 13.32 -22.43 15.43
C LEU A 325 12.09 -22.82 14.60
N GLU A 326 11.31 -23.81 15.04
CA GLU A 326 10.07 -24.24 14.37
C GLU A 326 9.08 -23.07 14.16
N LYS A 327 8.97 -22.19 15.16
CA LYS A 327 8.12 -21.03 15.07
C LYS A 327 8.67 -19.97 14.11
N LEU A 328 9.99 -19.80 14.07
CA LEU A 328 10.64 -18.82 13.18
C LEU A 328 10.49 -19.24 11.71
N GLU A 329 10.66 -20.52 11.39
CA GLU A 329 10.47 -21.06 10.06
C GLU A 329 9.05 -20.80 9.55
N LYS A 330 8.01 -21.18 10.32
CA LYS A 330 6.61 -20.91 9.97
C LYS A 330 6.32 -19.41 9.75
N LEU A 331 6.99 -18.55 10.51
CA LEU A 331 6.84 -17.10 10.37
C LEU A 331 7.42 -16.57 9.06
N ASN A 332 8.55 -17.12 8.62
CA ASN A 332 9.23 -16.74 7.39
C ASN A 332 8.47 -17.22 6.16
N ASP A 333 7.96 -18.45 6.16
CA ASP A 333 7.17 -19.02 5.06
C ASP A 333 5.94 -18.15 4.76
N SER A 334 5.18 -17.78 5.80
CA SER A 334 4.00 -16.93 5.63
C SER A 334 4.32 -15.52 5.09
N LYS A 335 5.50 -14.99 5.36
CA LYS A 335 5.95 -13.71 4.81
C LYS A 335 6.31 -13.79 3.33
N THR A 336 6.96 -14.87 2.93
CA THR A 336 7.41 -15.06 1.54
C THR A 336 6.23 -15.11 0.58
N GLU A 337 5.19 -15.88 0.92
CA GLU A 337 3.96 -15.96 0.12
C GLU A 337 3.25 -14.61 0.01
N ALA A 338 3.11 -13.92 1.13
CA ALA A 338 2.45 -12.62 1.17
C ALA A 338 3.23 -11.51 0.43
N ASN A 339 4.57 -11.57 0.40
CA ASN A 339 5.37 -10.61 -0.36
C ASN A 339 5.09 -10.74 -1.87
N LYS A 340 4.87 -11.94 -2.38
CA LYS A 340 4.49 -12.19 -3.77
C LYS A 340 3.14 -11.55 -4.11
N THR A 341 2.14 -11.76 -3.26
CA THR A 341 0.79 -11.18 -3.43
C THR A 341 0.84 -9.65 -3.37
N HIS A 342 1.63 -9.09 -2.46
CA HIS A 342 1.84 -7.64 -2.35
C HIS A 342 2.45 -7.04 -3.62
N PHE A 343 3.46 -7.68 -4.20
CA PHE A 343 4.07 -7.24 -5.45
C PHE A 343 3.06 -7.19 -6.60
N LEU A 344 2.24 -8.22 -6.73
CA LEU A 344 1.18 -8.29 -7.75
C LEU A 344 0.16 -7.17 -7.59
N TYR A 345 -0.19 -6.81 -6.37
CA TYR A 345 -1.12 -5.71 -6.11
C TYR A 345 -0.53 -4.33 -6.46
N ASP A 346 0.67 -4.04 -6.01
CA ASP A 346 1.33 -2.76 -6.34
C ASP A 346 1.45 -2.60 -7.86
N PHE A 347 1.72 -3.70 -8.58
CA PHE A 347 1.72 -3.73 -10.04
C PHE A 347 0.33 -3.40 -10.62
N ASP A 348 -0.74 -4.03 -10.12
CA ASP A 348 -2.12 -3.77 -10.55
C ASP A 348 -2.55 -2.31 -10.26
N GLN A 349 -2.18 -1.76 -9.11
CA GLN A 349 -2.44 -0.36 -8.78
C GLN A 349 -1.70 0.62 -9.70
N ILE A 350 -0.43 0.35 -10.01
CA ILE A 350 0.36 1.15 -10.95
C ILE A 350 -0.28 1.08 -12.34
N GLN A 351 -0.74 -0.09 -12.76
CA GLN A 351 -1.42 -0.27 -14.05
C GLN A 351 -2.73 0.53 -14.10
N LYS A 352 -3.58 0.46 -13.07
CA LYS A 352 -4.81 1.25 -12.96
C LYS A 352 -4.56 2.76 -12.97
N ILE A 353 -3.50 3.22 -12.30
CA ILE A 353 -3.11 4.64 -12.33
C ILE A 353 -2.69 5.04 -13.74
N ASN A 354 -1.88 4.22 -14.41
CA ASN A 354 -1.45 4.49 -15.79
C ASN A 354 -2.65 4.51 -16.75
N ASP A 355 -3.58 3.57 -16.63
CA ASP A 355 -4.80 3.53 -17.44
C ASP A 355 -5.67 4.76 -17.20
N SER A 356 -5.80 5.21 -15.95
CA SER A 356 -6.55 6.42 -15.61
C SER A 356 -5.90 7.70 -16.19
N ILE A 357 -4.56 7.76 -16.20
CA ILE A 357 -3.81 8.86 -16.83
C ILE A 357 -4.02 8.85 -18.34
N LEU A 358 -3.93 7.68 -18.98
CA LEU A 358 -4.17 7.53 -20.42
C LEU A 358 -5.59 7.93 -20.80
N ILE A 359 -6.60 7.48 -20.05
CA ILE A 359 -8.00 7.85 -20.26
C ILE A 359 -8.19 9.37 -20.11
N ASN A 360 -7.56 9.99 -19.11
CA ASN A 360 -7.64 11.43 -18.92
C ASN A 360 -6.93 12.23 -20.02
N GLU A 361 -5.80 11.74 -20.52
CA GLU A 361 -5.12 12.35 -21.66
C GLU A 361 -5.95 12.24 -22.94
N VAL A 362 -6.56 11.08 -23.21
CA VAL A 362 -7.49 10.88 -24.33
C VAL A 362 -8.71 11.80 -24.20
N LYS A 363 -9.29 11.93 -23.01
CA LYS A 363 -10.41 12.86 -22.76
C LYS A 363 -10.00 14.31 -23.00
N LYS A 364 -8.81 14.75 -22.54
CA LYS A 364 -8.27 16.09 -22.80
C LYS A 364 -8.06 16.33 -24.30
N LYS A 365 -7.49 15.35 -25.01
CA LYS A 365 -7.27 15.42 -26.46
C LYS A 365 -8.60 15.52 -27.21
N ASN A 366 -9.60 14.71 -26.85
CA ASN A 366 -10.93 14.76 -27.45
C ASN A 366 -11.63 16.10 -27.18
N LYS A 367 -11.49 16.66 -25.98
CA LYS A 367 -12.01 17.99 -25.65
C LYS A 367 -11.36 19.08 -26.50
N LEU A 368 -10.05 19.02 -26.73
CA LEU A 368 -9.34 19.93 -27.62
C LEU A 368 -9.79 19.79 -29.07
N ILE A 369 -10.01 18.56 -29.55
CA ILE A 369 -10.53 18.30 -30.90
C ILE A 369 -11.94 18.90 -31.07
N ILE A 370 -12.82 18.72 -30.06
CA ILE A 370 -14.17 19.28 -30.08
C ILE A 370 -14.10 20.81 -30.08
N LEU A 371 -13.27 21.43 -29.26
CA LEU A 371 -13.06 22.89 -29.27
C LEU A 371 -12.53 23.37 -30.61
N PHE A 372 -11.60 22.64 -31.22
CA PHE A 372 -11.08 22.97 -32.56
C PHE A 372 -12.18 22.87 -33.63
N LEU A 373 -13.03 21.83 -33.58
CA LEU A 373 -14.15 21.68 -34.52
C LEU A 373 -15.17 22.81 -34.36
N ILE A 374 -15.47 23.21 -33.13
CA ILE A 374 -16.35 24.37 -32.84
C ILE A 374 -15.73 25.65 -33.39
N PHE A 375 -14.41 25.84 -33.21
CA PHE A 375 -13.69 27.00 -33.76
C PHE A 375 -13.74 27.03 -35.28
N VAL A 376 -13.49 25.87 -35.96
CA VAL A 376 -13.60 25.74 -37.43
C VAL A 376 -15.03 26.02 -37.88
N PHE A 377 -16.04 25.49 -37.18
CA PHE A 377 -17.44 25.75 -37.51
C PHE A 377 -17.78 27.23 -37.42
N LEU A 378 -17.36 27.91 -36.35
CA LEU A 378 -17.53 29.38 -36.21
C LEU A 378 -16.84 30.13 -37.34
N PHE A 379 -15.64 29.69 -37.76
CA PHE A 379 -14.91 30.31 -38.87
C PHE A 379 -15.66 30.14 -40.19
N VAL A 380 -16.25 28.96 -40.41
CA VAL A 380 -17.09 28.70 -41.59
C VAL A 380 -18.36 29.57 -41.59
N VAL A 381 -19.01 29.70 -40.44
CA VAL A 381 -20.21 30.54 -40.30
C VAL A 381 -19.90 32.02 -40.50
N ILE A 382 -18.79 32.49 -39.94
CA ILE A 382 -18.30 33.87 -40.16
C ILE A 382 -17.91 34.08 -41.61
N GLY A 383 -17.20 33.13 -42.24
CA GLY A 383 -16.84 33.15 -43.66
C GLY A 383 -18.09 33.18 -44.55
N TYR A 384 -19.09 32.35 -44.24
CA TYR A 384 -20.38 32.35 -44.95
C TYR A 384 -21.14 33.68 -44.77
N TYR A 385 -21.11 34.27 -43.59
CA TYR A 385 -21.71 35.58 -43.31
C TYR A 385 -21.01 36.68 -44.15
N PHE A 386 -19.67 36.70 -44.19
CA PHE A 386 -18.92 37.66 -45.01
C PHE A 386 -19.10 37.41 -46.51
N PHE A 387 -19.11 36.16 -46.96
CA PHE A 387 -19.36 35.78 -48.33
C PHE A 387 -20.74 36.24 -48.84
N ASN A 388 -21.77 36.12 -47.99
CA ASN A 388 -23.11 36.61 -48.33
C ASN A 388 -23.21 38.17 -48.29
N LYS A 389 -22.38 38.83 -47.45
CA LYS A 389 -22.31 40.29 -47.39
C LYS A 389 -21.54 40.86 -48.58
N GLU A 390 -20.58 40.13 -49.16
CA GLU A 390 -19.79 40.53 -50.35
C GLU A 390 -20.45 40.26 -51.69
N LYS A 391 -21.50 39.46 -51.76
CA LYS A 391 -22.29 39.30 -53.02
C LYS A 391 -22.89 40.58 -53.52
N LYS A 392 -22.64 41.69 -52.88
CA LYS A 392 -23.04 43.04 -53.31
C LYS A 392 -21.91 43.92 -53.79
N LYS A 393 -20.65 43.44 -53.92
CA LYS A 393 -19.54 44.17 -54.57
C LYS A 393 -18.58 43.24 -55.29
N THR A 394 -18.72 43.13 -56.58
CA THR A 394 -17.76 42.49 -57.50
C THR A 394 -16.45 43.31 -57.58
N ILE A 395 -15.33 42.75 -57.16
CA ILE A 395 -13.98 43.12 -57.62
C ILE A 395 -13.11 41.86 -57.67
N VAL A 396 -12.51 41.63 -58.82
CA VAL A 396 -11.62 40.52 -59.17
C VAL A 396 -10.27 40.70 -58.50
N PHE A 397 -9.80 39.69 -57.76
CA PHE A 397 -8.38 39.57 -57.43
C PHE A 397 -7.88 38.12 -57.55
N ASN A 398 -6.74 37.98 -58.18
CA ASN A 398 -6.02 36.75 -58.51
C ASN A 398 -5.56 36.00 -57.22
N LYS A 399 -5.71 34.69 -57.25
CA LYS A 399 -5.35 33.70 -56.24
C LYS A 399 -3.87 33.32 -56.34
N PRO A 400 -3.07 33.34 -55.28
CA PRO A 400 -1.78 32.63 -55.29
C PRO A 400 -1.99 31.15 -54.97
N GLN A 401 -1.35 30.31 -55.75
CA GLN A 401 -1.39 28.84 -55.66
C GLN A 401 -0.81 28.34 -54.32
N LYS A 402 -1.57 27.50 -53.61
CA LYS A 402 -1.07 26.59 -52.59
C LYS A 402 -0.30 25.46 -53.24
N LYS A 403 0.96 25.27 -52.86
CA LYS A 403 1.71 24.07 -53.21
C LYS A 403 1.14 22.89 -52.40
N ASP A 404 0.41 22.01 -53.05
CA ASP A 404 0.12 20.66 -52.60
C ASP A 404 1.40 19.84 -52.63
N TYR A 405 1.89 19.42 -51.48
CA TYR A 405 2.89 18.36 -51.40
C TYR A 405 2.15 17.03 -51.56
N SER A 406 2.01 16.56 -52.78
CA SER A 406 1.67 15.18 -53.07
C SER A 406 2.84 14.32 -52.54
N ILE A 407 2.57 13.52 -51.53
CA ILE A 407 3.50 12.53 -50.99
C ILE A 407 3.75 11.53 -52.13
N ASN A 408 5.00 11.46 -52.60
CA ASN A 408 5.40 10.47 -53.57
C ASN A 408 5.46 9.11 -52.86
N LEU A 409 4.46 8.26 -53.10
CA LEU A 409 4.32 6.93 -52.48
C LEU A 409 5.58 6.06 -52.65
N GLU A 410 6.30 6.23 -53.74
CA GLU A 410 7.53 5.53 -54.10
C GLU A 410 8.70 5.93 -53.19
N LEU A 411 8.79 7.22 -52.86
CA LEU A 411 9.79 7.73 -51.92
C LEU A 411 9.51 7.28 -50.48
N GLU A 412 8.24 7.20 -50.08
CA GLU A 412 7.82 6.71 -48.76
C GLU A 412 8.20 5.24 -48.54
N GLN A 413 7.92 4.38 -49.53
CA GLN A 413 8.30 2.97 -49.47
C GLN A 413 9.82 2.80 -49.42
N THR A 414 10.56 3.60 -50.18
CA THR A 414 12.03 3.57 -50.15
C THR A 414 12.58 3.95 -48.80
N VAL A 415 12.04 5.00 -48.16
CA VAL A 415 12.46 5.43 -46.81
C VAL A 415 12.12 4.37 -45.75
N LEU A 416 10.99 3.69 -45.87
CA LEU A 416 10.63 2.61 -44.96
C LEU A 416 11.56 1.40 -45.06
N LEU A 417 11.90 0.97 -46.25
CA LEU A 417 12.85 -0.12 -46.48
C LEU A 417 14.26 0.22 -45.94
N GLU A 418 14.70 1.46 -46.13
CA GLU A 418 15.98 1.91 -45.62
C GLU A 418 15.97 2.07 -44.07
N LEU A 419 14.84 2.44 -43.46
CA LEU A 419 14.68 2.41 -42.01
C LEU A 419 14.80 0.99 -41.44
N GLU A 420 14.28 -0.04 -42.12
CA GLU A 420 14.46 -1.44 -41.69
C GLU A 420 15.93 -1.88 -41.78
N LYS A 421 16.66 -1.46 -42.84
CA LYS A 421 18.11 -1.69 -42.95
C LYS A 421 18.87 -0.97 -41.85
N PHE A 422 18.46 0.25 -41.53
CA PHE A 422 19.05 1.04 -40.44
C PHE A 422 18.85 0.37 -39.09
N GLU A 423 17.68 -0.18 -38.78
CA GLU A 423 17.42 -0.94 -37.55
C GLU A 423 18.39 -2.12 -37.41
N LYS A 424 18.74 -2.78 -38.52
CA LYS A 424 19.69 -3.92 -38.54
C LYS A 424 21.15 -3.48 -38.45
N SER A 425 21.50 -2.28 -38.92
CA SER A 425 22.87 -1.79 -38.99
C SER A 425 23.51 -1.40 -37.66
N LYS A 426 22.71 -1.22 -36.62
CA LYS A 426 23.14 -0.76 -35.27
C LYS A 426 23.78 0.63 -35.24
N ASN A 427 23.73 1.41 -36.32
CA ASN A 427 24.30 2.76 -36.38
C ASN A 427 23.69 3.73 -35.37
N TYR A 428 22.48 3.39 -34.85
CA TYR A 428 21.83 4.14 -33.80
C TYR A 428 22.55 4.07 -32.45
N LEU A 429 23.52 3.19 -32.29
CA LEU A 429 24.33 3.06 -31.05
C LEU A 429 25.44 4.14 -30.95
N ASP A 430 25.76 4.80 -32.06
CA ASP A 430 26.72 5.92 -32.04
C ASP A 430 26.15 7.10 -31.24
N SER A 431 26.91 7.58 -30.26
CA SER A 431 26.52 8.73 -29.41
C SER A 431 26.32 10.03 -30.18
N THR A 432 26.96 10.18 -31.33
CA THR A 432 26.87 11.37 -32.24
C THR A 432 25.73 11.26 -33.25
N PHE A 433 25.00 10.15 -33.27
CA PHE A 433 23.93 9.91 -34.22
C PHE A 433 22.73 10.83 -33.97
N ASN A 434 22.22 11.43 -35.02
CA ASN A 434 21.08 12.33 -34.98
C ASN A 434 20.24 12.26 -36.28
N ILE A 435 19.07 12.90 -36.25
CA ILE A 435 18.12 12.88 -37.37
C ILE A 435 18.70 13.44 -38.67
N ASN A 436 19.62 14.42 -38.60
CA ASN A 436 20.25 15.01 -39.80
C ASN A 436 21.14 14.00 -40.51
N LYS A 437 21.89 13.18 -39.74
CA LYS A 437 22.73 12.11 -40.31
C LYS A 437 21.86 11.08 -41.05
N LEU A 438 20.75 10.64 -40.40
CA LEU A 438 19.86 9.65 -41.03
C LEU A 438 19.14 10.23 -42.25
N ALA A 439 18.62 11.44 -42.18
CA ALA A 439 17.95 12.08 -43.29
C ALA A 439 18.88 12.20 -44.51
N LYS A 440 20.16 12.52 -44.27
CA LYS A 440 21.18 12.57 -45.33
C LYS A 440 21.46 11.19 -45.96
N GLN A 441 21.55 10.15 -45.12
CA GLN A 441 21.75 8.77 -45.60
C GLN A 441 20.57 8.25 -46.43
N LEU A 442 19.35 8.69 -46.08
CA LEU A 442 18.12 8.29 -46.77
C LEU A 442 17.74 9.22 -47.93
N ASN A 443 18.64 10.14 -48.34
CA ASN A 443 18.40 11.15 -49.37
C ASN A 443 17.07 11.90 -49.20
N THR A 444 16.75 12.28 -47.95
CA THR A 444 15.53 12.99 -47.58
C THR A 444 15.82 14.16 -46.65
N ASN A 445 14.80 14.90 -46.28
CA ASN A 445 14.94 15.97 -45.27
C ASN A 445 14.41 15.52 -43.89
N THR A 446 14.86 16.20 -42.84
CA THR A 446 14.52 15.88 -41.45
C THR A 446 13.03 16.00 -41.15
N SER A 447 12.33 16.93 -41.77
CA SER A 447 10.89 17.12 -41.57
C SER A 447 10.09 15.96 -42.16
N TYR A 448 10.46 15.50 -43.35
CA TYR A 448 9.83 14.36 -43.99
C TYR A 448 10.12 13.05 -43.25
N LEU A 449 11.37 12.82 -42.88
CA LEU A 449 11.76 11.65 -42.08
C LEU A 449 11.05 11.62 -40.71
N SER A 450 10.95 12.77 -40.05
CA SER A 450 10.21 12.88 -38.79
C SER A 450 8.71 12.58 -38.96
N SER A 451 8.12 13.04 -40.08
CA SER A 451 6.71 12.76 -40.39
C SER A 451 6.47 11.28 -40.63
N ILE A 452 7.31 10.60 -41.41
CA ILE A 452 7.21 9.16 -41.68
C ILE A 452 7.35 8.36 -40.37
N VAL A 453 8.36 8.66 -39.54
CA VAL A 453 8.56 7.97 -38.26
C VAL A 453 7.35 8.18 -37.31
N ASN A 454 6.82 9.40 -37.25
CA ASN A 454 5.62 9.68 -36.44
C ASN A 454 4.40 8.93 -36.98
N GLU A 455 4.18 8.92 -38.27
CA GLU A 455 3.01 8.30 -38.90
C GLU A 455 3.07 6.76 -38.84
N LYS A 456 4.21 6.17 -39.23
CA LYS A 456 4.33 4.71 -39.39
C LYS A 456 4.79 3.98 -38.10
N LYS A 457 5.55 4.65 -37.24
CA LYS A 457 6.01 4.05 -35.97
C LYS A 457 5.25 4.60 -34.75
N GLY A 458 4.39 5.61 -34.90
CA GLY A 458 3.59 6.20 -33.85
C GLY A 458 4.41 6.94 -32.76
N LYS A 459 5.63 7.36 -33.07
CA LYS A 459 6.62 7.89 -32.14
C LYS A 459 7.41 9.04 -32.71
N THR A 460 7.86 9.95 -31.85
CA THR A 460 8.86 10.94 -32.30
C THR A 460 10.18 10.24 -32.66
N PHE A 461 10.97 10.83 -33.51
CA PHE A 461 12.28 10.28 -33.90
C PHE A 461 13.17 9.98 -32.65
N LYS A 462 13.16 10.87 -31.67
CA LYS A 462 13.90 10.68 -30.40
C LYS A 462 13.42 9.45 -29.63
N GLN A 463 12.12 9.23 -29.52
CA GLN A 463 11.55 8.05 -28.88
C GLN A 463 11.89 6.77 -29.63
N TYR A 464 11.84 6.81 -30.95
CA TYR A 464 12.19 5.68 -31.81
C TYR A 464 13.65 5.23 -31.61
N ILE A 465 14.62 6.16 -31.65
CA ILE A 465 16.03 5.84 -31.40
C ILE A 465 16.27 5.34 -29.95
N THR A 466 15.60 5.96 -28.96
CA THR A 466 15.67 5.53 -27.57
C THR A 466 15.22 4.08 -27.40
N GLU A 467 14.13 3.71 -28.03
CA GLU A 467 13.60 2.35 -27.99
C GLU A 467 14.55 1.32 -28.62
N LEU A 468 15.10 1.62 -29.79
CA LEU A 468 16.09 0.75 -30.45
C LEU A 468 17.32 0.51 -29.56
N ARG A 469 17.84 1.56 -28.93
CA ARG A 469 18.98 1.51 -28.03
C ARG A 469 18.71 0.65 -26.80
N ILE A 470 17.56 0.86 -26.15
CA ILE A 470 17.22 0.14 -24.92
C ILE A 470 16.90 -1.32 -25.23
N ASN A 471 16.17 -1.64 -26.29
CA ASN A 471 15.90 -3.01 -26.70
C ASN A 471 17.19 -3.78 -27.05
N TYR A 472 18.13 -3.13 -27.70
CA TYR A 472 19.45 -3.72 -27.94
C TYR A 472 20.17 -4.02 -26.64
N LEU A 473 20.20 -3.07 -25.70
CA LEU A 473 20.83 -3.27 -24.38
C LEU A 473 20.19 -4.43 -23.62
N ILE A 474 18.87 -4.50 -23.56
CA ILE A 474 18.14 -5.60 -22.91
C ILE A 474 18.55 -6.95 -23.52
N THR A 475 18.63 -7.00 -24.85
CA THR A 475 19.02 -8.22 -25.57
C THR A 475 20.44 -8.68 -25.22
N ILE A 476 21.42 -7.78 -25.17
CA ILE A 476 22.80 -8.17 -24.83
C ILE A 476 22.97 -8.53 -23.36
N ILE A 477 22.29 -7.85 -22.44
CA ILE A 477 22.31 -8.20 -21.01
C ILE A 477 21.69 -9.59 -20.76
N GLN A 478 20.67 -9.97 -21.51
CA GLN A 478 20.04 -11.28 -21.41
C GLN A 478 20.92 -12.39 -21.99
N LYS A 479 21.56 -12.13 -23.13
CA LYS A 479 22.38 -13.12 -23.86
C LYS A 479 23.75 -13.34 -23.24
N ASP A 480 24.37 -12.31 -22.68
CA ASP A 480 25.74 -12.39 -22.16
C ASP A 480 25.83 -11.80 -20.74
N SER A 481 26.11 -12.68 -19.78
CA SER A 481 26.24 -12.31 -18.36
C SER A 481 27.37 -11.31 -18.05
N LYS A 482 28.32 -11.13 -18.95
CA LYS A 482 29.41 -10.15 -18.84
C LYS A 482 28.85 -8.73 -18.68
N TYR A 483 27.82 -8.37 -19.45
CA TYR A 483 27.19 -7.05 -19.39
C TYR A 483 26.48 -6.76 -18.06
N ARG A 484 26.08 -7.79 -17.31
CA ARG A 484 25.48 -7.63 -15.97
C ARG A 484 26.46 -7.13 -14.91
N LYS A 485 27.78 -7.17 -15.20
CA LYS A 485 28.84 -6.70 -14.31
C LYS A 485 29.28 -5.27 -14.64
N TYR A 486 28.79 -4.68 -15.71
CA TYR A 486 29.14 -3.34 -16.13
C TYR A 486 28.53 -2.30 -15.19
N THR A 487 29.22 -1.15 -15.06
CA THR A 487 28.65 0.01 -14.39
C THR A 487 27.51 0.59 -15.19
N ILE A 488 26.59 1.31 -14.54
CA ILE A 488 25.47 1.96 -15.21
C ILE A 488 25.96 2.95 -16.28
N GLN A 489 27.08 3.63 -16.02
CA GLN A 489 27.73 4.50 -16.98
C GLN A 489 28.18 3.72 -18.22
N ALA A 490 28.91 2.62 -18.03
CA ALA A 490 29.40 1.78 -19.14
C ALA A 490 28.27 1.17 -19.98
N LEU A 491 27.16 0.73 -19.36
CA LEU A 491 25.99 0.26 -20.09
C LEU A 491 25.33 1.37 -20.91
N GLY A 492 25.29 2.59 -20.39
CA GLY A 492 24.79 3.75 -21.14
C GLY A 492 25.68 4.07 -22.35
N GLU A 493 26.99 4.07 -22.17
CA GLU A 493 27.97 4.32 -23.23
C GLU A 493 27.89 3.27 -24.34
N GLU A 494 27.72 2.00 -24.02
CA GLU A 494 27.56 0.90 -24.97
C GLU A 494 26.41 1.11 -25.96
N ILE A 495 25.39 1.86 -25.57
CA ILE A 495 24.22 2.16 -26.42
C ILE A 495 24.13 3.65 -26.81
N GLY A 496 25.23 4.37 -26.75
CA GLY A 496 25.37 5.73 -27.26
C GLY A 496 24.80 6.83 -26.37
N TYR A 497 24.75 6.63 -25.05
CA TYR A 497 24.50 7.71 -24.09
C TYR A 497 25.82 8.24 -23.54
N THR A 498 25.97 9.54 -23.50
CA THR A 498 27.13 10.23 -22.92
C THR A 498 26.98 10.51 -21.42
N ASN A 499 25.80 10.25 -20.83
CA ASN A 499 25.51 10.60 -19.45
C ASN A 499 24.62 9.52 -18.81
N ALA A 500 25.11 8.95 -17.69
CA ALA A 500 24.42 7.90 -16.94
C ALA A 500 23.03 8.32 -16.43
N SER A 501 22.84 9.59 -16.07
CA SER A 501 21.53 10.08 -15.60
C SER A 501 20.50 10.12 -16.72
N SER A 502 20.89 10.56 -17.92
CA SER A 502 20.04 10.56 -19.12
C SER A 502 19.68 9.14 -19.54
N PHE A 503 20.65 8.23 -19.52
CA PHE A 503 20.43 6.80 -19.77
C PHE A 503 19.46 6.21 -18.75
N SER A 504 19.71 6.37 -17.45
CA SER A 504 18.88 5.81 -16.37
C SER A 504 17.41 6.29 -16.45
N ARG A 505 17.21 7.58 -16.77
CA ARG A 505 15.88 8.15 -16.98
C ARG A 505 15.18 7.54 -18.19
N SER A 506 15.87 7.43 -19.33
CA SER A 506 15.33 6.85 -20.56
C SER A 506 15.01 5.37 -20.39
N PHE A 507 15.89 4.62 -19.72
CA PHE A 507 15.72 3.20 -19.42
C PHE A 507 14.51 2.98 -18.51
N LYS A 508 14.40 3.77 -17.41
CA LYS A 508 13.24 3.70 -16.50
C LYS A 508 11.93 4.05 -17.19
N ASN A 509 11.93 5.09 -18.04
CA ASN A 509 10.74 5.49 -18.78
C ASN A 509 10.27 4.41 -19.77
N PHE A 510 11.19 3.64 -20.33
CA PHE A 510 10.88 2.59 -21.29
C PHE A 510 10.54 1.25 -20.63
N THR A 511 11.29 0.83 -19.59
CA THR A 511 11.15 -0.49 -18.96
C THR A 511 10.32 -0.49 -17.69
N GLY A 512 10.02 0.69 -17.10
CA GLY A 512 9.42 0.84 -15.78
C GLY A 512 10.40 0.67 -14.61
N LEU A 513 11.61 0.11 -14.83
CA LEU A 513 12.62 -0.16 -13.81
C LEU A 513 13.88 0.70 -14.03
N THR A 514 14.57 1.05 -12.94
CA THR A 514 15.92 1.60 -13.08
C THR A 514 16.87 0.52 -13.63
N PRO A 515 17.95 0.88 -14.34
CA PRO A 515 18.93 -0.10 -14.81
C PRO A 515 19.45 -1.00 -13.68
N THR A 516 19.71 -0.44 -12.52
CA THR A 516 20.18 -1.19 -11.33
C THR A 516 19.14 -2.24 -10.88
N ASN A 517 17.87 -1.86 -10.79
CA ASN A 517 16.81 -2.78 -10.40
C ASN A 517 16.59 -3.86 -11.46
N TYR A 518 16.68 -3.50 -12.73
CA TYR A 518 16.60 -4.47 -13.83
C TYR A 518 17.73 -5.50 -13.77
N LEU A 519 18.98 -5.07 -13.56
CA LEU A 519 20.11 -5.98 -13.40
C LEU A 519 19.98 -6.90 -12.18
N ASN A 520 19.46 -6.38 -11.07
CA ASN A 520 19.21 -7.16 -9.86
C ASN A 520 18.10 -8.22 -10.04
N SER A 521 17.12 -7.96 -10.91
CA SER A 521 16.06 -8.92 -11.23
C SER A 521 16.53 -10.09 -12.12
N LEU A 522 17.73 -9.98 -12.71
CA LEU A 522 18.34 -11.01 -13.55
C LEU A 522 19.39 -11.88 -12.82
N LYS A 523 19.65 -11.58 -11.54
CA LYS A 523 20.50 -12.38 -10.65
C LYS A 523 19.66 -13.45 -9.96
#